data_3cc37623f6a79bcb5271121d178c8122
#
_entry.id   3cc37623f6a79bcb5271121d178c8122
#
_cell.length_a   1.000
_cell.length_b   1.000
_cell.length_c   1.000
_cell.angle_alpha   90.00
_cell.angle_beta   90.00
_cell.angle_gamma   90.00
#
_symmetry.space_group_name_H-M   'P 1'
#
loop_
_entity.id
_entity.type
_entity.pdbx_description
1 polymer ?
#
loop_
_entity_poly.entity_id
_entity_poly.type
_entity_poly.pdbx_seq_one_letter_code
_entity_poly.pdbx_strand_id
1 'polypeptide(L)'
;TSGSTPQKPGARLLVKSDGSAVGTLGGGCVEGDIWFLAKEILKSGRPAELRDYELNEDLAAKDGLVCGGTMYFLIDPIRNDSSEFVDYMSEVIKAYKGGKPVALAQLLNTQHKASVIGQSLLIREDGTVSGSLGSISTDQDAVKKAKHLLALGRNSYVKAANGDEYYIEAYTTPPNL
;
A
#
# COMPACT_ATOMS: atom_id res chain seq x y z
N THR A 1 5.06 7.27 5.68
CA THR A 1 5.07 8.13 6.88
C THR A 1 6.40 8.85 6.99
N SER A 2 6.40 10.05 7.52
CA SER A 2 7.57 10.86 7.83
C SER A 2 7.36 11.48 9.23
N GLY A 3 8.42 11.54 10.06
CA GLY A 3 8.32 12.01 11.44
C GLY A 3 7.63 11.01 12.38
N SER A 4 7.09 11.52 13.51
CA SER A 4 6.36 10.71 14.50
C SER A 4 4.92 10.51 14.06
N THR A 5 4.53 9.27 13.82
CA THR A 5 3.18 8.91 13.35
C THR A 5 2.57 7.81 14.21
N PRO A 6 1.22 7.75 14.37
CA PRO A 6 0.55 6.78 15.23
C PRO A 6 0.66 5.33 14.72
N GLN A 7 0.96 5.16 13.43
CA GLN A 7 1.13 3.83 12.83
C GLN A 7 2.39 3.77 11.96
N LYS A 8 2.91 2.54 11.83
CA LYS A 8 4.03 2.24 10.93
C LYS A 8 3.53 2.14 9.48
N PRO A 9 4.42 2.36 8.48
CA PRO A 9 4.11 2.07 7.09
C PRO A 9 3.62 0.63 6.91
N GLY A 10 2.58 0.45 6.06
CA GLY A 10 1.95 -0.85 5.83
C GLY A 10 0.67 -1.10 6.65
N ALA A 11 0.29 -0.20 7.57
CA ALA A 11 -1.02 -0.25 8.22
C ALA A 11 -2.14 -0.13 7.18
N ARG A 12 -3.22 -0.89 7.37
CA ARG A 12 -4.31 -1.00 6.40
C ARG A 12 -5.68 -0.88 7.05
N LEU A 13 -6.59 -0.24 6.33
CA LEU A 13 -8.02 -0.16 6.63
C LEU A 13 -8.80 -0.59 5.39
N LEU A 14 -9.52 -1.69 5.48
CA LEU A 14 -10.47 -2.10 4.44
C LEU A 14 -11.83 -1.49 4.75
N VAL A 15 -12.33 -0.65 3.86
CA VAL A 15 -13.66 -0.05 3.94
C VAL A 15 -14.58 -0.73 2.95
N LYS A 16 -15.70 -1.28 3.43
CA LYS A 16 -16.68 -1.98 2.59
C LYS A 16 -17.77 -1.04 2.10
N SER A 17 -18.51 -1.47 1.08
CA SER A 17 -19.63 -0.71 0.49
C SER A 17 -20.75 -0.39 1.48
N ASP A 18 -21.00 -1.26 2.47
CA ASP A 18 -21.95 -1.05 3.55
C ASP A 18 -21.46 -0.05 4.63
N GLY A 19 -20.20 0.39 4.53
CA GLY A 19 -19.55 1.30 5.46
C GLY A 19 -18.85 0.62 6.63
N SER A 20 -18.97 -0.71 6.78
CA SER A 20 -18.17 -1.44 7.76
C SER A 20 -16.68 -1.40 7.39
N ALA A 21 -15.80 -1.47 8.40
CA ALA A 21 -14.37 -1.44 8.19
C ALA A 21 -13.65 -2.53 8.97
N VAL A 22 -12.49 -2.97 8.45
CA VAL A 22 -11.60 -3.96 9.08
C VAL A 22 -10.17 -3.45 9.01
N GLY A 23 -9.45 -3.52 10.13
CA GLY A 23 -8.10 -2.98 10.27
C GLY A 23 -8.10 -1.62 10.94
N THR A 24 -6.96 -0.92 10.94
CA THR A 24 -6.81 0.40 11.53
C THR A 24 -5.64 1.17 10.92
N LEU A 25 -5.78 2.50 10.90
CA LEU A 25 -4.72 3.45 10.52
C LEU A 25 -4.12 4.17 11.74
N GLY A 26 -4.49 3.75 12.95
CA GLY A 26 -4.05 4.33 14.21
C GLY A 26 -5.18 5.03 14.99
N GLY A 27 -6.40 5.02 14.47
CA GLY A 27 -7.56 5.66 15.09
C GLY A 27 -7.59 7.19 14.94
N GLY A 28 -8.51 7.81 15.68
CA GLY A 28 -8.65 9.26 15.71
C GLY A 28 -9.25 9.88 14.44
N CYS A 29 -9.07 11.21 14.29
CA CYS A 29 -9.63 11.99 13.19
C CYS A 29 -9.13 11.52 11.82
N VAL A 30 -7.84 11.17 11.71
CA VAL A 30 -7.21 10.72 10.46
C VAL A 30 -7.91 9.48 9.90
N GLU A 31 -8.18 8.49 10.75
CA GLU A 31 -8.86 7.26 10.33
C GLU A 31 -10.27 7.55 9.85
N GLY A 32 -11.00 8.43 10.55
CA GLY A 32 -12.34 8.86 10.17
C GLY A 32 -12.39 9.59 8.82
N ASP A 33 -11.45 10.49 8.60
CA ASP A 33 -11.35 11.27 7.35
C ASP A 33 -10.99 10.36 6.16
N ILE A 34 -10.04 9.45 6.33
CA ILE A 34 -9.65 8.49 5.29
C ILE A 34 -10.79 7.49 5.02
N TRP A 35 -11.50 7.03 6.06
CA TRP A 35 -12.68 6.19 5.91
C TRP A 35 -13.78 6.87 5.09
N PHE A 36 -14.07 8.15 5.40
CA PHE A 36 -15.05 8.94 4.65
C PHE A 36 -14.64 9.09 3.19
N LEU A 37 -13.38 9.47 2.93
CA LEU A 37 -12.84 9.64 1.59
C LEU A 37 -12.85 8.32 0.80
N ALA A 38 -12.53 7.19 1.42
CA ALA A 38 -12.60 5.87 0.79
C ALA A 38 -14.03 5.52 0.34
N LYS A 39 -15.05 5.84 1.15
CA LYS A 39 -16.44 5.68 0.76
C LYS A 39 -16.85 6.57 -0.41
N GLU A 40 -16.39 7.82 -0.43
CA GLU A 40 -16.62 8.75 -1.53
C GLU A 40 -16.00 8.26 -2.83
N ILE A 41 -14.76 7.78 -2.79
CA ILE A 41 -14.05 7.21 -3.96
C ILE A 41 -14.79 5.98 -4.49
N LEU A 42 -15.19 5.08 -3.60
CA LEU A 42 -15.91 3.86 -3.98
C LEU A 42 -17.25 4.19 -4.63
N LYS A 43 -18.02 5.14 -4.06
CA LYS A 43 -19.33 5.57 -4.55
C LYS A 43 -19.27 6.34 -5.87
N SER A 44 -18.26 7.20 -6.03
CA SER A 44 -18.11 8.04 -7.23
C SER A 44 -17.43 7.34 -8.40
N GLY A 45 -16.88 6.15 -8.19
CA GLY A 45 -16.13 5.42 -9.21
C GLY A 45 -14.78 6.02 -9.57
N ARG A 46 -14.23 6.92 -8.73
CA ARG A 46 -12.91 7.54 -8.96
C ARG A 46 -11.80 6.48 -8.94
N PRO A 47 -10.68 6.72 -9.64
CA PRO A 47 -9.49 5.85 -9.58
C PRO A 47 -8.84 5.91 -8.19
N ALA A 48 -7.80 5.09 -8.00
CA ALA A 48 -6.94 5.15 -6.83
C ALA A 48 -6.29 6.54 -6.72
N GLU A 49 -6.11 7.01 -5.49
CA GLU A 49 -5.44 8.29 -5.23
C GLU A 49 -4.54 8.23 -3.99
N LEU A 50 -3.46 9.00 -4.03
CA LEU A 50 -2.58 9.20 -2.89
C LEU A 50 -3.03 10.45 -2.13
N ARG A 51 -3.12 10.33 -0.80
CA ARG A 51 -3.41 11.45 0.12
C ARG A 51 -2.34 11.56 1.17
N ASP A 52 -1.90 12.78 1.41
CA ASP A 52 -1.08 13.14 2.55
C ASP A 52 -1.93 13.75 3.66
N TYR A 53 -1.48 13.56 4.88
CA TYR A 53 -2.11 14.07 6.08
C TYR A 53 -1.02 14.54 7.05
N GLU A 54 -0.96 15.85 7.26
CA GLU A 54 -0.02 16.47 8.19
C GLU A 54 -0.62 16.46 9.61
N LEU A 55 0.10 15.82 10.51
CA LEU A 55 -0.22 15.80 11.93
C LEU A 55 0.39 17.04 12.58
N ASN A 56 -0.38 18.11 12.68
CA ASN A 56 0.05 19.34 13.34
C ASN A 56 -0.35 19.33 14.82
N GLU A 57 0.26 20.25 15.61
CA GLU A 57 0.06 20.34 17.06
C GLU A 57 -1.40 20.62 17.44
N ASP A 58 -2.17 21.32 16.61
CA ASP A 58 -3.58 21.65 16.87
C ASP A 58 -4.50 20.41 16.76
N LEU A 59 -4.20 19.50 15.84
CA LEU A 59 -4.87 18.19 15.72
C LEU A 59 -4.44 17.24 16.84
N ALA A 60 -3.14 17.22 17.15
CA ALA A 60 -2.58 16.42 18.23
C ALA A 60 -3.15 16.79 19.59
N ALA A 61 -3.39 18.06 19.86
CA ALA A 61 -3.95 18.55 21.12
C ALA A 61 -5.41 18.11 21.33
N LYS A 62 -6.19 17.93 20.28
CA LYS A 62 -7.57 17.43 20.36
C LYS A 62 -7.68 15.95 20.69
N ASP A 63 -6.72 15.14 20.20
CA ASP A 63 -6.73 13.68 20.36
C ASP A 63 -5.75 13.20 21.46
N GLY A 64 -5.05 14.13 22.15
CA GLY A 64 -4.09 13.78 23.21
C GLY A 64 -2.82 13.10 22.69
N LEU A 65 -2.52 13.26 21.41
CA LEU A 65 -1.36 12.66 20.74
C LEU A 65 -0.29 13.74 20.50
N VAL A 66 0.95 13.46 20.87
CA VAL A 66 2.12 14.30 20.53
C VAL A 66 2.72 13.73 19.23
N CYS A 67 2.07 13.97 18.10
CA CYS A 67 2.53 13.50 16.80
C CYS A 67 2.84 14.72 15.90
N GLY A 68 4.08 14.82 15.44
CA GLY A 68 4.51 15.80 14.43
C GLY A 68 5.09 15.07 13.25
N GLY A 69 4.27 14.69 12.27
CA GLY A 69 4.72 13.98 11.10
C GLY A 69 3.70 13.99 9.96
N THR A 70 4.06 13.43 8.83
CA THR A 70 3.15 13.30 7.68
C THR A 70 2.86 11.83 7.41
N MET A 71 1.60 11.49 7.26
CA MET A 71 1.13 10.19 6.80
C MET A 71 0.71 10.27 5.34
N TYR A 72 1.06 9.27 4.55
CA TYR A 72 0.65 9.14 3.15
C TYR A 72 -0.23 7.91 3.02
N PHE A 73 -1.39 8.05 2.43
CA PHE A 73 -2.38 6.99 2.25
C PHE A 73 -2.64 6.76 0.78
N LEU A 74 -2.39 5.54 0.31
CA LEU A 74 -2.93 5.08 -0.96
C LEU A 74 -4.35 4.57 -0.70
N ILE A 75 -5.33 5.19 -1.34
CA ILE A 75 -6.73 4.79 -1.31
C ILE A 75 -7.02 4.13 -2.64
N ASP A 76 -7.18 2.81 -2.61
CA ASP A 76 -7.31 1.97 -3.80
C ASP A 76 -8.68 1.27 -3.83
N PRO A 77 -9.59 1.68 -4.74
CA PRO A 77 -10.90 1.07 -4.84
C PRO A 77 -10.83 -0.30 -5.53
N ILE A 78 -11.03 -1.37 -4.76
CA ILE A 78 -11.13 -2.73 -5.28
C ILE A 78 -12.52 -2.90 -5.92
N ARG A 79 -12.57 -3.17 -7.22
CA ARG A 79 -13.81 -3.37 -7.97
C ARG A 79 -14.06 -4.84 -8.25
N ASN A 80 -15.32 -5.19 -8.49
CA ASN A 80 -15.75 -6.58 -8.73
C ASN A 80 -15.12 -7.22 -9.98
N ASP A 81 -14.60 -6.44 -10.91
CA ASP A 81 -13.90 -6.87 -12.12
C ASP A 81 -12.38 -7.05 -11.94
N SER A 82 -11.87 -6.78 -10.73
CA SER A 82 -10.45 -6.90 -10.41
C SER A 82 -10.04 -8.36 -10.13
N SER A 83 -10.14 -9.23 -11.12
CA SER A 83 -9.69 -10.64 -11.00
C SER A 83 -8.22 -10.75 -10.59
N GLU A 84 -7.37 -9.87 -11.13
CA GLU A 84 -5.95 -9.80 -10.77
C GLU A 84 -5.73 -9.55 -9.28
N PHE A 85 -6.51 -8.66 -8.67
CA PHE A 85 -6.42 -8.39 -7.23
C PHE A 85 -6.73 -9.65 -6.40
N VAL A 86 -7.75 -10.42 -6.80
CA VAL A 86 -8.11 -11.68 -6.12
C VAL A 86 -6.97 -12.69 -6.23
N ASP A 87 -6.34 -12.78 -7.39
CA ASP A 87 -5.21 -13.68 -7.62
C ASP A 87 -4.01 -13.27 -6.77
N TYR A 88 -3.67 -11.98 -6.72
CA TYR A 88 -2.58 -11.47 -5.87
C TYR A 88 -2.84 -11.74 -4.40
N MET A 89 -4.04 -11.47 -3.90
CA MET A 89 -4.39 -11.71 -2.51
C MET A 89 -4.39 -13.21 -2.17
N SER A 90 -4.76 -14.08 -3.10
CA SER A 90 -4.66 -15.52 -2.92
C SER A 90 -3.21 -15.96 -2.70
N GLU A 91 -2.26 -15.44 -3.47
CA GLU A 91 -0.84 -15.75 -3.30
C GLU A 91 -0.27 -15.16 -2.00
N VAL A 92 -0.65 -13.92 -1.66
CA VAL A 92 -0.28 -13.29 -0.38
C VAL A 92 -0.77 -14.12 0.82
N ILE A 93 -2.02 -14.57 0.79
CA ILE A 93 -2.57 -15.43 1.86
C ILE A 93 -1.83 -16.76 1.95
N LYS A 94 -1.47 -17.37 0.82
CA LYS A 94 -0.67 -18.60 0.80
C LYS A 94 0.71 -18.38 1.43
N ALA A 95 1.38 -17.27 1.13
CA ALA A 95 2.68 -16.93 1.71
C ALA A 95 2.60 -16.80 3.24
N TYR A 96 1.58 -16.13 3.78
CA TYR A 96 1.35 -16.04 5.22
C TYR A 96 1.07 -17.39 5.89
N LYS A 97 0.52 -18.36 5.17
CA LYS A 97 0.21 -19.70 5.65
C LYS A 97 1.37 -20.70 5.50
N GLY A 98 2.58 -20.23 5.25
CA GLY A 98 3.75 -21.08 5.11
C GLY A 98 4.10 -21.47 3.68
N GLY A 99 3.46 -20.85 2.69
CA GLY A 99 3.80 -21.04 1.28
C GLY A 99 5.04 -20.23 0.86
N LYS A 100 5.34 -20.27 -0.44
CA LYS A 100 6.45 -19.50 -1.00
C LYS A 100 6.24 -18.00 -0.77
N PRO A 101 7.30 -17.26 -0.39
CA PRO A 101 7.20 -15.82 -0.19
C PRO A 101 6.92 -15.09 -1.51
N VAL A 102 6.15 -14.00 -1.39
CA VAL A 102 5.85 -13.10 -2.51
C VAL A 102 6.02 -11.65 -2.08
N ALA A 103 6.33 -10.76 -3.02
CA ALA A 103 6.28 -9.33 -2.80
C ALA A 103 5.20 -8.69 -3.67
N LEU A 104 4.54 -7.68 -3.14
CA LEU A 104 3.58 -6.86 -3.88
C LEU A 104 4.09 -5.42 -3.90
N ALA A 105 4.35 -4.90 -5.10
CA ALA A 105 4.67 -3.50 -5.31
C ALA A 105 3.43 -2.76 -5.80
N GLN A 106 3.22 -1.53 -5.32
CA GLN A 106 2.12 -0.65 -5.75
C GLN A 106 2.66 0.73 -6.11
N LEU A 107 2.27 1.23 -7.28
CA LEU A 107 2.66 2.55 -7.80
C LEU A 107 1.95 3.64 -7.00
N LEU A 108 2.74 4.57 -6.45
CA LEU A 108 2.25 5.68 -5.63
C LEU A 108 2.28 7.01 -6.39
N ASN A 109 3.30 7.21 -7.24
CA ASN A 109 3.47 8.42 -8.02
C ASN A 109 4.22 8.13 -9.31
N THR A 110 3.88 8.84 -10.39
CA THR A 110 4.50 8.67 -11.71
C THR A 110 4.40 9.96 -12.53
N GLN A 111 5.39 10.18 -13.38
CA GLN A 111 5.38 11.21 -14.41
C GLN A 111 4.92 10.66 -15.78
N HIS A 112 4.70 9.37 -15.89
CA HIS A 112 4.30 8.71 -17.14
C HIS A 112 2.78 8.76 -17.30
N LYS A 113 2.32 9.39 -18.39
CA LYS A 113 0.88 9.61 -18.66
C LYS A 113 0.07 8.31 -18.82
N ALA A 114 0.73 7.21 -19.19
CA ALA A 114 0.09 5.91 -19.38
C ALA A 114 -0.03 5.09 -18.10
N SER A 115 0.69 5.48 -17.04
CA SER A 115 0.68 4.78 -15.75
C SER A 115 -0.38 5.38 -14.83
N VAL A 116 -1.01 4.54 -14.03
CA VAL A 116 -2.09 4.92 -13.11
C VAL A 116 -1.69 4.57 -11.68
N ILE A 117 -1.84 5.51 -10.75
CA ILE A 117 -1.62 5.27 -9.31
C ILE A 117 -2.47 4.07 -8.87
N GLY A 118 -1.89 3.20 -8.01
CA GLY A 118 -2.51 1.96 -7.58
C GLY A 118 -2.18 0.74 -8.45
N GLN A 119 -1.58 0.93 -9.65
CA GLN A 119 -1.09 -0.21 -10.43
C GLN A 119 -0.15 -1.08 -9.59
N SER A 120 -0.30 -2.40 -9.72
CA SER A 120 0.35 -3.37 -8.87
C SER A 120 1.18 -4.37 -9.66
N LEU A 121 2.29 -4.80 -9.06
CA LEU A 121 3.17 -5.85 -9.57
C LEU A 121 3.41 -6.87 -8.48
N LEU A 122 2.89 -8.08 -8.66
CA LEU A 122 3.20 -9.23 -7.82
C LEU A 122 4.50 -9.87 -8.30
N ILE A 123 5.44 -10.09 -7.38
CA ILE A 123 6.77 -10.62 -7.65
C ILE A 123 6.97 -11.86 -6.80
N ARG A 124 7.26 -13.00 -7.42
CA ARG A 124 7.50 -14.28 -6.74
C ARG A 124 8.99 -14.48 -6.47
N GLU A 125 9.29 -15.39 -5.56
CA GLU A 125 10.67 -15.71 -5.16
C GLU A 125 11.55 -16.14 -6.36
N ASP A 126 10.99 -16.82 -7.33
CA ASP A 126 11.69 -17.26 -8.55
C ASP A 126 11.89 -16.14 -9.58
N GLY A 127 11.41 -14.92 -9.28
CA GLY A 127 11.50 -13.76 -10.16
C GLY A 127 10.38 -13.65 -11.20
N THR A 128 9.44 -14.60 -11.24
CA THR A 128 8.25 -14.46 -12.08
C THR A 128 7.33 -13.38 -11.56
N VAL A 129 6.64 -12.70 -12.44
CA VAL A 129 5.79 -11.54 -12.10
C VAL A 129 4.39 -11.69 -12.66
N SER A 130 3.45 -10.93 -12.06
CA SER A 130 2.10 -10.72 -12.60
C SER A 130 1.74 -9.25 -12.39
N GLY A 131 1.15 -8.60 -13.40
CA GLY A 131 0.86 -7.17 -13.41
C GLY A 131 2.03 -6.30 -13.86
N SER A 132 1.93 -4.99 -13.61
CA SER A 132 2.95 -3.99 -13.96
C SER A 132 2.75 -2.72 -13.15
N LEU A 133 3.82 -1.98 -12.88
CA LEU A 133 3.80 -0.63 -12.32
C LEU A 133 3.69 0.45 -13.41
N GLY A 134 3.45 0.04 -14.67
CA GLY A 134 3.21 0.94 -15.79
C GLY A 134 4.44 1.26 -16.64
N SER A 135 5.64 0.88 -16.23
CA SER A 135 6.84 0.99 -17.06
C SER A 135 7.80 -0.19 -16.84
N ILE A 136 8.42 -0.65 -17.92
CA ILE A 136 9.37 -1.77 -17.87
C ILE A 136 10.55 -1.47 -16.93
N SER A 137 11.04 -0.22 -16.91
CA SER A 137 12.17 0.16 -16.05
C SER A 137 11.80 0.10 -14.57
N THR A 138 10.58 0.51 -14.21
CA THR A 138 10.09 0.45 -12.82
C THR A 138 9.81 -0.98 -12.39
N ASP A 139 9.24 -1.80 -13.28
CA ASP A 139 9.02 -3.24 -13.02
C ASP A 139 10.34 -3.96 -12.76
N GLN A 140 11.38 -3.71 -13.58
CA GLN A 140 12.70 -4.30 -13.39
C GLN A 140 13.39 -3.84 -12.09
N ASP A 141 13.25 -2.56 -11.71
CA ASP A 141 13.78 -2.05 -10.43
C ASP A 141 13.06 -2.72 -9.26
N ALA A 142 11.73 -2.85 -9.33
CA ALA A 142 10.93 -3.53 -8.32
C ALA A 142 11.32 -5.00 -8.13
N VAL A 143 11.50 -5.75 -9.23
CA VAL A 143 11.96 -7.15 -9.19
C VAL A 143 13.33 -7.28 -8.52
N LYS A 144 14.26 -6.39 -8.88
CA LYS A 144 15.60 -6.39 -8.28
C LYS A 144 15.55 -6.13 -6.77
N LYS A 145 14.72 -5.18 -6.33
CA LYS A 145 14.56 -4.85 -4.90
C LYS A 145 13.79 -5.93 -4.14
N ALA A 146 12.77 -6.54 -4.76
CA ALA A 146 11.98 -7.60 -4.15
C ALA A 146 12.84 -8.77 -3.67
N LYS A 147 13.83 -9.18 -4.45
CA LYS A 147 14.74 -10.28 -4.09
C LYS A 147 15.40 -10.07 -2.72
N HIS A 148 15.85 -8.84 -2.45
CA HIS A 148 16.47 -8.51 -1.17
C HIS A 148 15.43 -8.38 -0.05
N LEU A 149 14.29 -7.76 -0.33
CA LEU A 149 13.23 -7.54 0.66
C LEU A 149 12.57 -8.85 1.09
N LEU A 150 12.37 -9.80 0.17
CA LEU A 150 11.84 -11.13 0.46
C LEU A 150 12.76 -11.91 1.41
N ALA A 151 14.08 -11.84 1.18
CA ALA A 151 15.06 -12.48 2.06
C ALA A 151 15.05 -11.92 3.49
N LEU A 152 14.69 -10.65 3.66
CA LEU A 152 14.67 -9.96 4.96
C LEU A 152 13.28 -9.88 5.60
N GLY A 153 12.20 -10.23 4.88
CA GLY A 153 10.82 -10.01 5.32
C GLY A 153 10.52 -8.53 5.58
N ARG A 154 11.02 -7.62 4.74
CA ARG A 154 10.91 -6.17 4.94
C ARG A 154 10.16 -5.47 3.82
N ASN A 155 9.51 -4.37 4.18
CA ASN A 155 8.84 -3.47 3.26
C ASN A 155 9.72 -2.26 2.96
N SER A 156 9.50 -1.60 1.82
CA SER A 156 10.23 -0.40 1.45
C SER A 156 9.41 0.54 0.57
N TYR A 157 9.53 1.83 0.85
CA TYR A 157 9.20 2.88 -0.11
C TYR A 157 10.42 3.11 -1.01
N VAL A 158 10.18 3.24 -2.31
CA VAL A 158 11.21 3.36 -3.32
C VAL A 158 10.90 4.53 -4.25
N LYS A 159 11.93 5.32 -4.51
CA LYS A 159 11.95 6.29 -5.59
C LYS A 159 12.88 5.77 -6.68
N ALA A 160 12.31 5.39 -7.81
CA ALA A 160 13.04 4.86 -8.95
C ALA A 160 13.81 5.96 -9.70
N ALA A 161 14.82 5.58 -10.46
CA ALA A 161 15.67 6.55 -11.20
C ALA A 161 14.89 7.35 -12.26
N ASN A 162 13.80 6.81 -12.79
CA ASN A 162 12.91 7.49 -13.74
C ASN A 162 11.89 8.44 -13.07
N GLY A 163 11.94 8.58 -11.75
CA GLY A 163 11.05 9.43 -10.95
C GLY A 163 9.76 8.78 -10.48
N ASP A 164 9.48 7.52 -10.87
CA ASP A 164 8.35 6.77 -10.32
C ASP A 164 8.59 6.47 -8.84
N GLU A 165 7.51 6.47 -8.06
CA GLU A 165 7.54 6.14 -6.65
C GLU A 165 6.58 4.98 -6.39
N TYR A 166 7.06 3.96 -5.68
CA TYR A 166 6.25 2.79 -5.35
C TYR A 166 6.55 2.28 -3.94
N TYR A 167 5.59 1.59 -3.37
CA TYR A 167 5.75 0.87 -2.12
C TYR A 167 5.77 -0.62 -2.40
N ILE A 168 6.72 -1.34 -1.81
CA ILE A 168 6.87 -2.78 -1.97
C ILE A 168 6.81 -3.45 -0.61
N GLU A 169 5.98 -4.47 -0.48
CA GLU A 169 5.78 -5.26 0.72
C GLU A 169 6.18 -6.71 0.48
N ALA A 170 6.99 -7.25 1.37
CA ALA A 170 7.35 -8.66 1.38
C ALA A 170 6.40 -9.44 2.28
N TYR A 171 5.72 -10.42 1.73
CA TYR A 171 4.86 -11.35 2.44
C TYR A 171 5.57 -12.68 2.59
N THR A 172 5.95 -12.96 3.82
CA THR A 172 6.67 -14.18 4.21
C THR A 172 5.94 -14.85 5.35
N THR A 173 6.23 -16.12 5.60
CA THR A 173 5.73 -16.79 6.81
C THR A 173 6.26 -16.07 8.05
N PRO A 174 5.37 -15.64 8.97
CA PRO A 174 5.83 -15.08 10.24
C PRO A 174 6.75 -16.06 10.95
N PRO A 175 7.84 -15.60 11.59
CA PRO A 175 8.67 -16.47 12.40
C PRO A 175 7.83 -17.07 13.53
N ASN A 176 7.93 -18.37 13.72
CA ASN A 176 7.36 -19.01 14.90
C ASN A 176 8.15 -18.51 16.13
N LEU A 177 7.47 -17.77 17.00
CA LEU A 177 7.99 -17.33 18.30
C LEU A 177 7.75 -18.43 19.34
#